data_657c62eb4117f218669894f8417813f8
#
_entry.id   657c62eb4117f218669894f8417813f8
#
_cell.length_a   1.000
_cell.length_b   1.000
_cell.length_c   1.000
_cell.angle_alpha   90.00
_cell.angle_beta   90.00
_cell.angle_gamma   90.00
#
_symmetry.space_group_name_H-M   'P 1'
#
loop_
_entity.id
_entity.type
_entity.pdbx_description
1 polymer ?
#
loop_
_entity_poly.entity_id
_entity_poly.type
_entity_poly.pdbx_seq_one_letter_code
_entity_poly.pdbx_strand_id
1 'polypeptide(L)'
;MLGAFGRGRTIAGLNRREHRADLNRVADGDRMLAHDAGDRARHLDRHLVGFEAGDRLIGGDLVVTAGARTIGLMTTGRTGAVVNDHEIITGEFTRNRDFRVPADRLKMSLQARLGDRAAFFDASKLAERLLGDSIYSNMLVMGAAYQQGLIPLGEAAILQAIELNGAKVAENQRAFQIGRWAVLNPDKLAAPEAPTMLPRDPVAYRAARLVDYQGEGLKRRFLDLVAQAPAELRESVAKGYYKLLAYKDEYEVARLHLDTADRVAQAFEGDVRVTYHLAPPGLTGRDSDGRPKKREFGPWMGRAFKVLAGMKGLRGTPFDVFGYMPERRRERAMIAQFEGDMREVLPRATPATMDLIRELAELPLDVRGYGFIKDQAAEAAAPRRAAPR
;
A
#
# COMPACT_ATOMS: atom_id res chain seq x y z
N MET A 1 11.45 -2.65 3.08
CA MET A 1 11.23 -1.28 2.57
C MET A 1 12.44 -0.93 1.73
N LEU A 2 12.29 -0.80 0.44
CA LEU A 2 13.33 -0.39 -0.51
C LEU A 2 13.24 1.13 -0.63
N GLY A 3 14.32 1.85 -0.30
CA GLY A 3 14.46 3.25 -0.62
C GLY A 3 15.40 3.37 -1.82
N ALA A 4 14.91 3.80 -2.96
CA ALA A 4 15.72 4.19 -4.10
C ALA A 4 15.94 5.70 -4.05
N PHE A 5 17.19 6.12 -3.93
CA PHE A 5 17.58 7.52 -4.02
C PHE A 5 18.38 7.70 -5.31
N GLY A 6 17.80 8.44 -6.26
CA GLY A 6 18.56 8.99 -7.37
C GLY A 6 19.57 10.03 -6.87
N ARG A 7 20.74 10.15 -7.50
CA ARG A 7 21.71 11.21 -7.21
C ARG A 7 21.14 12.60 -7.55
N GLY A 8 20.31 13.11 -6.66
CA GLY A 8 20.05 14.52 -6.54
C GLY A 8 20.55 14.93 -5.17
N ARG A 9 21.58 15.76 -5.12
CA ARG A 9 22.24 16.38 -3.96
C ARG A 9 21.72 15.92 -2.61
N THR A 10 22.51 15.13 -1.90
CA THR A 10 22.33 14.82 -0.50
C THR A 10 22.02 16.10 0.26
N ILE A 11 20.78 16.25 0.72
CA ILE A 11 20.45 17.22 1.77
C ILE A 11 20.91 16.62 3.11
N ALA A 12 22.18 16.25 3.18
CA ALA A 12 22.87 15.93 4.40
C ALA A 12 23.96 17.00 4.57
N GLY A 13 23.58 18.12 5.17
CA GLY A 13 24.48 19.23 5.43
C GLY A 13 23.80 20.58 5.56
N LEU A 14 22.49 20.68 5.45
CA LEU A 14 21.80 21.91 5.82
C LEU A 14 21.83 22.03 7.34
N ASN A 15 22.74 22.91 7.78
CA ASN A 15 22.85 23.32 9.16
C ASN A 15 21.47 23.76 9.65
N ARG A 16 21.01 23.24 10.78
CA ARG A 16 19.70 23.62 11.40
C ARG A 16 19.51 25.14 11.56
N ARG A 17 20.60 25.91 11.55
CA ARG A 17 20.57 27.39 11.57
C ARG A 17 20.19 28.00 10.22
N GLU A 18 20.64 27.43 9.11
CA GLU A 18 20.27 27.88 7.75
C GLU A 18 18.81 27.57 7.44
N HIS A 19 18.36 26.37 7.84
CA HIS A 19 16.94 26.00 7.66
C HIS A 19 15.97 26.87 8.50
N ARG A 20 16.43 27.33 9.69
CA ARG A 20 15.65 28.30 10.48
C ARG A 20 15.67 29.71 9.87
N ALA A 21 16.78 30.11 9.24
CA ALA A 21 16.86 31.39 8.56
C ALA A 21 15.99 31.44 7.30
N ASP A 22 15.94 30.34 6.53
CA ASP A 22 15.08 30.21 5.36
C ASP A 22 13.60 30.11 5.73
N LEU A 23 13.25 29.40 6.79
CA LEU A 23 11.87 29.36 7.33
C LEU A 23 11.44 30.73 7.87
N ASN A 24 12.36 31.50 8.47
CA ASN A 24 12.05 32.87 8.91
C ASN A 24 11.93 33.84 7.73
N ARG A 25 12.70 33.70 6.65
CA ARG A 25 12.54 34.48 5.42
C ARG A 25 11.24 34.16 4.69
N VAL A 26 10.83 32.89 4.67
CA VAL A 26 9.51 32.48 4.15
C VAL A 26 8.40 33.06 5.03
N ALA A 27 8.53 33.01 6.36
CA ALA A 27 7.56 33.57 7.30
C ALA A 27 7.48 35.10 7.22
N ASP A 28 8.59 35.81 6.96
CA ASP A 28 8.60 37.26 6.77
C ASP A 28 8.09 37.65 5.36
N GLY A 29 8.36 36.84 4.33
CA GLY A 29 7.76 36.96 3.00
C GLY A 29 6.26 36.71 3.03
N ASP A 30 5.79 35.70 3.77
CA ASP A 30 4.37 35.42 3.99
C ASP A 30 3.67 36.53 4.79
N ARG A 31 4.36 37.19 5.73
CA ARG A 31 3.80 38.35 6.45
C ARG A 31 3.65 39.56 5.55
N MET A 32 4.59 39.85 4.64
CA MET A 32 4.45 40.90 3.64
C MET A 32 3.39 40.59 2.59
N LEU A 33 3.35 39.35 2.09
CA LEU A 33 2.31 38.86 1.19
C LEU A 33 0.94 38.79 1.86
N ALA A 34 0.90 38.40 3.15
CA ALA A 34 -0.34 38.42 3.92
C ALA A 34 -0.83 39.82 4.23
N HIS A 35 0.05 40.83 4.37
CA HIS A 35 -0.35 42.24 4.55
C HIS A 35 -0.89 42.81 3.26
N ASP A 36 -0.23 42.53 2.12
CA ASP A 36 -0.68 42.98 0.80
C ASP A 36 -1.90 42.17 0.30
N ALA A 37 -1.97 40.87 0.62
CA ALA A 37 -3.14 40.04 0.40
C ALA A 37 -4.30 40.44 1.32
N GLY A 38 -4.03 40.88 2.56
CA GLY A 38 -5.02 41.39 3.49
C GLY A 38 -5.64 42.71 3.04
N ASP A 39 -4.88 43.57 2.38
CA ASP A 39 -5.43 44.82 1.76
C ASP A 39 -6.17 44.57 0.45
N ARG A 40 -5.69 43.64 -0.37
CA ARG A 40 -6.41 43.17 -1.56
C ARG A 40 -7.62 42.32 -1.20
N ALA A 41 -7.56 41.51 -0.16
CA ALA A 41 -8.72 40.77 0.37
C ALA A 41 -9.77 41.72 0.92
N ARG A 42 -9.39 42.81 1.60
CA ARG A 42 -10.34 43.86 2.01
C ARG A 42 -10.97 44.60 0.86
N HIS A 43 -10.29 44.70 -0.27
CA HIS A 43 -10.89 45.25 -1.52
C HIS A 43 -11.75 44.21 -2.25
N LEU A 44 -11.40 42.91 -2.16
CA LEU A 44 -12.19 41.79 -2.68
C LEU A 44 -13.39 41.46 -1.79
N ASP A 45 -13.32 41.71 -0.46
CA ASP A 45 -14.42 41.53 0.48
C ASP A 45 -15.67 42.36 0.14
N ARG A 46 -15.51 43.46 -0.58
CA ARG A 46 -16.66 44.25 -1.06
C ARG A 46 -17.41 43.60 -2.23
N HIS A 47 -16.78 42.60 -2.90
CA HIS A 47 -17.39 41.82 -3.98
C HIS A 47 -17.58 40.33 -3.63
N LEU A 48 -17.05 39.88 -2.49
CA LEU A 48 -17.21 38.50 -1.95
C LEU A 48 -18.23 38.49 -0.80
N VAL A 49 -19.37 39.16 -1.02
CA VAL A 49 -20.48 39.08 -0.06
C VAL A 49 -20.94 37.64 0.03
N GLY A 50 -20.63 36.98 1.12
CA GLY A 50 -21.29 35.78 1.53
C GLY A 50 -20.53 34.46 1.56
N PHE A 51 -19.20 34.43 1.67
CA PHE A 51 -18.47 33.18 1.94
C PHE A 51 -18.24 33.02 3.46
N GLU A 52 -18.95 32.06 4.05
CA GLU A 52 -18.70 31.61 5.41
C GLU A 52 -17.70 30.43 5.43
N ALA A 53 -17.07 30.17 6.57
CA ALA A 53 -16.23 28.99 6.75
C ALA A 53 -17.04 27.73 6.43
N GLY A 54 -16.51 26.88 5.53
CA GLY A 54 -17.18 25.65 5.09
C GLY A 54 -17.94 25.73 3.76
N ASP A 55 -18.02 26.88 3.11
CA ASP A 55 -18.66 27.00 1.79
C ASP A 55 -17.87 26.31 0.66
N ARG A 56 -16.58 26.11 0.89
CA ARG A 56 -15.65 25.52 -0.08
C ARG A 56 -14.78 24.49 0.60
N LEU A 57 -14.71 23.29 0.02
CA LEU A 57 -13.98 22.18 0.55
C LEU A 57 -13.06 21.57 -0.51
N ILE A 58 -11.81 21.39 -0.15
CA ILE A 58 -10.83 20.69 -0.97
C ILE A 58 -10.34 19.50 -0.16
N GLY A 59 -10.76 18.30 -0.56
CA GLY A 59 -10.45 17.03 0.13
C GLY A 59 -9.31 16.29 -0.55
N GLY A 60 -8.11 16.30 0.03
CA GLY A 60 -6.98 15.50 -0.45
C GLY A 60 -7.09 14.02 -0.09
N ASP A 61 -7.95 13.67 0.90
CA ASP A 61 -8.18 12.31 1.41
C ASP A 61 -9.66 12.13 1.76
N LEU A 62 -10.24 11.01 1.32
CA LEU A 62 -11.68 10.73 1.50
C LEU A 62 -12.04 10.53 2.96
N VAL A 63 -11.21 9.79 3.74
CA VAL A 63 -11.51 9.44 5.14
C VAL A 63 -11.51 10.69 6.02
N VAL A 64 -10.50 11.54 5.84
CA VAL A 64 -10.40 12.82 6.57
C VAL A 64 -11.53 13.77 6.16
N THR A 65 -11.83 13.83 4.87
CA THR A 65 -12.89 14.70 4.33
C THR A 65 -14.28 14.29 4.84
N ALA A 66 -14.54 12.99 4.94
CA ALA A 66 -15.80 12.47 5.46
C ALA A 66 -15.82 12.36 7.01
N GLY A 67 -14.79 12.85 7.68
CA GLY A 67 -14.77 12.89 9.15
C GLY A 67 -15.84 13.81 9.74
N ALA A 68 -16.34 13.47 10.94
CA ALA A 68 -17.44 14.20 11.60
C ALA A 68 -17.17 15.71 11.74
N ARG A 69 -15.92 16.09 12.02
CA ARG A 69 -15.51 17.49 12.13
C ARG A 69 -15.68 18.24 10.80
N THR A 70 -15.24 17.64 9.71
CA THR A 70 -15.32 18.25 8.37
C THR A 70 -16.77 18.31 7.89
N ILE A 71 -17.54 17.23 8.08
CA ILE A 71 -18.98 17.21 7.75
C ILE A 71 -19.74 18.27 8.56
N GLY A 72 -19.36 18.52 9.82
CA GLY A 72 -19.96 19.54 10.66
C GLY A 72 -19.79 20.98 10.15
N LEU A 73 -18.78 21.23 9.31
CA LEU A 73 -18.54 22.54 8.67
C LEU A 73 -19.33 22.72 7.38
N MET A 74 -19.93 21.66 6.83
CA MET A 74 -20.63 21.71 5.55
C MET A 74 -22.07 22.20 5.73
N THR A 75 -22.47 23.13 4.87
CA THR A 75 -23.85 23.64 4.77
C THR A 75 -24.50 23.05 3.53
N THR A 76 -25.58 22.28 3.74
CA THR A 76 -26.36 21.67 2.63
C THR A 76 -26.85 22.74 1.65
N GLY A 77 -26.67 22.50 0.37
CA GLY A 77 -27.08 23.41 -0.71
C GLY A 77 -26.14 24.62 -0.92
N ARG A 78 -25.12 24.78 -0.06
CA ARG A 78 -24.17 25.90 -0.14
C ARG A 78 -22.73 25.45 -0.36
N THR A 79 -22.25 24.47 0.42
CA THR A 79 -20.87 23.96 0.32
C THR A 79 -20.62 23.28 -1.03
N GLY A 80 -19.57 23.72 -1.74
CA GLY A 80 -19.02 23.04 -2.91
C GLY A 80 -17.74 22.28 -2.53
N ALA A 81 -17.51 21.11 -3.12
CA ALA A 81 -16.37 20.27 -2.79
C ALA A 81 -15.70 19.63 -4.01
N VAL A 82 -14.38 19.46 -3.92
CA VAL A 82 -13.61 18.54 -4.77
C VAL A 82 -12.87 17.58 -3.83
N VAL A 83 -13.00 16.30 -4.07
CA VAL A 83 -12.49 15.25 -3.16
C VAL A 83 -11.71 14.21 -3.97
N ASN A 84 -10.49 13.95 -3.53
CA ASN A 84 -9.75 12.78 -3.96
C ASN A 84 -10.36 11.53 -3.29
N ASP A 85 -10.99 10.68 -4.08
CA ASP A 85 -11.67 9.47 -3.59
C ASP A 85 -10.78 8.21 -3.64
N HIS A 86 -9.47 8.40 -3.78
CA HIS A 86 -8.49 7.33 -3.72
C HIS A 86 -8.58 6.58 -2.40
N GLU A 87 -8.71 5.25 -2.47
CA GLU A 87 -8.73 4.38 -1.29
C GLU A 87 -7.32 4.18 -0.72
N ILE A 88 -7.02 4.87 0.37
CA ILE A 88 -5.77 4.67 1.11
C ILE A 88 -6.00 3.57 2.15
N ILE A 89 -5.25 2.47 2.03
CA ILE A 89 -5.25 1.39 3.02
C ILE A 89 -4.63 1.93 4.31
N THR A 90 -5.47 2.17 5.32
CA THR A 90 -5.04 2.66 6.63
C THR A 90 -4.33 1.59 7.44
N GLY A 91 -3.62 1.98 8.51
CA GLY A 91 -2.94 1.05 9.42
C GLY A 91 -3.87 0.02 10.09
N GLU A 92 -5.18 0.23 10.08
CA GLU A 92 -6.18 -0.70 10.62
C GLU A 92 -6.17 -2.05 9.87
N PHE A 93 -5.82 -2.06 8.57
CA PHE A 93 -5.63 -3.28 7.80
C PHE A 93 -4.58 -4.22 8.40
N THR A 94 -3.60 -3.70 9.13
CA THR A 94 -2.60 -4.53 9.80
C THR A 94 -3.16 -5.29 11.01
N ARG A 95 -4.25 -4.79 11.59
CA ARG A 95 -4.93 -5.34 12.78
C ARG A 95 -6.15 -6.18 12.39
N ASN A 96 -6.91 -5.72 11.42
CA ASN A 96 -8.11 -6.38 10.93
C ASN A 96 -7.97 -6.71 9.44
N ARG A 97 -7.98 -8.00 9.14
CA ARG A 97 -7.82 -8.52 7.76
C ARG A 97 -8.95 -8.11 6.83
N ASP A 98 -10.16 -8.09 7.39
CA ASP A 98 -11.38 -7.85 6.62
C ASP A 98 -11.76 -6.37 6.64
N PHE A 99 -10.92 -5.55 7.29
CA PHE A 99 -11.10 -4.10 7.28
C PHE A 99 -10.91 -3.59 5.85
N ARG A 100 -12.01 -3.08 5.32
CA ARG A 100 -12.02 -2.24 4.13
C ARG A 100 -12.44 -0.85 4.56
N VAL A 101 -11.77 0.15 4.02
CA VAL A 101 -12.27 1.52 4.15
C VAL A 101 -13.65 1.51 3.51
N PRO A 102 -14.71 1.90 4.22
CA PRO A 102 -16.05 1.93 3.65
C PRO A 102 -16.19 3.14 2.69
N ALA A 103 -15.35 3.17 1.63
CA ALA A 103 -15.22 4.29 0.72
C ALA A 103 -16.55 4.69 0.10
N ASP A 104 -17.34 3.71 -0.34
CA ASP A 104 -18.68 3.96 -0.89
C ASP A 104 -19.60 4.62 0.12
N ARG A 105 -19.58 4.15 1.39
CA ARG A 105 -20.40 4.73 2.46
C ARG A 105 -19.95 6.17 2.78
N LEU A 106 -18.63 6.41 2.82
CA LEU A 106 -18.09 7.76 3.05
C LEU A 106 -18.46 8.70 1.91
N LYS A 107 -18.33 8.25 0.68
CA LYS A 107 -18.71 9.00 -0.53
C LYS A 107 -20.22 9.30 -0.54
N MET A 108 -21.05 8.31 -0.26
CA MET A 108 -22.51 8.49 -0.14
C MET A 108 -22.88 9.50 0.95
N SER A 109 -22.18 9.47 2.10
CA SER A 109 -22.40 10.44 3.19
C SER A 109 -22.09 11.87 2.75
N LEU A 110 -21.00 12.08 2.01
CA LEU A 110 -20.64 13.37 1.43
C LEU A 110 -21.63 13.78 0.34
N GLN A 111 -22.02 12.88 -0.55
CA GLN A 111 -22.99 13.14 -1.60
C GLN A 111 -24.39 13.50 -1.04
N ALA A 112 -24.84 12.81 -0.01
CA ALA A 112 -26.10 13.14 0.67
C ALA A 112 -26.11 14.56 1.26
N ARG A 113 -24.95 15.08 1.67
CA ARG A 113 -24.81 16.41 2.25
C ARG A 113 -24.64 17.51 1.19
N LEU A 114 -23.89 17.22 0.14
CA LEU A 114 -23.42 18.20 -0.85
C LEU A 114 -24.18 18.13 -2.19
N GLY A 115 -24.82 17.00 -2.50
CA GLY A 115 -25.49 16.79 -3.77
C GLY A 115 -24.53 16.89 -4.95
N ASP A 116 -24.99 17.53 -6.03
CA ASP A 116 -24.22 17.73 -7.26
C ASP A 116 -23.08 18.77 -7.13
N ARG A 117 -22.92 19.35 -5.94
CA ARG A 117 -21.85 20.31 -5.66
C ARG A 117 -20.53 19.65 -5.25
N ALA A 118 -20.48 18.33 -5.18
CA ALA A 118 -19.28 17.58 -4.89
C ALA A 118 -18.78 16.82 -6.14
N ALA A 119 -17.54 17.08 -6.53
CA ALA A 119 -16.84 16.28 -7.53
C ALA A 119 -15.89 15.30 -6.84
N PHE A 120 -15.95 14.05 -7.26
CA PHE A 120 -15.10 12.98 -6.78
C PHE A 120 -14.30 12.41 -7.94
N PHE A 121 -13.01 12.19 -7.74
CA PHE A 121 -12.18 11.45 -8.69
C PHE A 121 -10.92 10.93 -8.01
N ASP A 122 -10.38 9.80 -8.50
CA ASP A 122 -9.13 9.23 -8.03
C ASP A 122 -7.94 10.02 -8.57
N ALA A 123 -7.61 11.11 -7.85
CA ALA A 123 -6.50 12.01 -8.21
C ALA A 123 -5.16 11.29 -8.09
N SER A 124 -4.99 10.37 -7.16
CA SER A 124 -3.75 9.63 -6.95
C SER A 124 -3.47 8.68 -8.11
N LYS A 125 -4.45 7.87 -8.51
CA LYS A 125 -4.34 6.98 -9.67
C LYS A 125 -4.16 7.75 -10.97
N LEU A 126 -4.82 8.90 -11.11
CA LEU A 126 -4.67 9.76 -12.27
C LEU A 126 -3.26 10.36 -12.35
N ALA A 127 -2.69 10.81 -11.21
CA ALA A 127 -1.34 11.31 -11.11
C ALA A 127 -0.30 10.24 -11.48
N GLU A 128 -0.42 9.04 -10.92
CA GLU A 128 0.45 7.90 -11.27
C GLU A 128 0.41 7.59 -12.77
N ARG A 129 -0.79 7.55 -13.36
CA ARG A 129 -0.97 7.22 -14.78
C ARG A 129 -0.41 8.26 -15.73
N LEU A 130 -0.57 9.54 -15.44
CA LEU A 130 -0.24 10.63 -16.37
C LEU A 130 1.08 11.34 -16.07
N LEU A 131 1.57 11.24 -14.81
CA LEU A 131 2.76 11.92 -14.33
C LEU A 131 3.78 10.97 -13.71
N GLY A 132 3.44 9.68 -13.55
CA GLY A 132 4.32 8.64 -13.04
C GLY A 132 4.43 8.57 -11.51
N ASP A 133 3.79 9.47 -10.75
CA ASP A 133 3.87 9.49 -9.29
C ASP A 133 2.60 10.10 -8.68
N SER A 134 2.06 9.46 -7.64
CA SER A 134 0.89 9.92 -6.88
C SER A 134 1.15 11.20 -6.06
N ILE A 135 2.42 11.60 -5.88
CA ILE A 135 2.78 12.82 -5.14
C ILE A 135 2.13 14.10 -5.73
N TYR A 136 1.81 14.07 -7.01
CA TYR A 136 1.17 15.18 -7.70
C TYR A 136 -0.35 15.26 -7.49
N SER A 137 -0.96 14.32 -6.78
CA SER A 137 -2.42 14.26 -6.56
C SER A 137 -2.97 15.55 -5.93
N ASN A 138 -2.24 16.16 -5.00
CA ASN A 138 -2.67 17.40 -4.36
C ASN A 138 -2.81 18.56 -5.36
N MET A 139 -1.89 18.64 -6.34
CA MET A 139 -1.97 19.66 -7.39
C MET A 139 -3.10 19.38 -8.39
N LEU A 140 -3.40 18.10 -8.66
CA LEU A 140 -4.59 17.74 -9.45
C LEU A 140 -5.87 18.18 -8.74
N VAL A 141 -6.01 17.87 -7.44
CA VAL A 141 -7.18 18.26 -6.64
C VAL A 141 -7.32 19.79 -6.60
N MET A 142 -6.21 20.51 -6.47
CA MET A 142 -6.19 21.98 -6.49
C MET A 142 -6.63 22.53 -7.85
N GLY A 143 -6.16 21.95 -8.96
CA GLY A 143 -6.58 22.33 -10.31
C GLY A 143 -8.07 22.08 -10.56
N ALA A 144 -8.58 20.96 -10.10
CA ALA A 144 -10.00 20.62 -10.14
C ALA A 144 -10.85 21.63 -9.33
N ALA A 145 -10.41 21.93 -8.11
CA ALA A 145 -11.07 22.91 -7.24
C ALA A 145 -11.06 24.31 -7.84
N TYR A 146 -9.95 24.71 -8.45
CA TYR A 146 -9.86 25.97 -9.17
C TYR A 146 -10.86 26.06 -10.34
N GLN A 147 -10.92 25.00 -11.15
CA GLN A 147 -11.83 24.95 -12.31
C GLN A 147 -13.30 24.99 -11.90
N GLN A 148 -13.63 24.47 -10.72
CA GLN A 148 -14.98 24.56 -10.14
C GLN A 148 -15.27 25.88 -9.40
N GLY A 149 -14.35 26.83 -9.43
CA GLY A 149 -14.52 28.13 -8.77
C GLY A 149 -14.44 28.09 -7.24
N LEU A 150 -13.87 27.01 -6.68
CA LEU A 150 -13.70 26.89 -5.22
C LEU A 150 -12.48 27.67 -4.70
N ILE A 151 -11.56 28.09 -5.56
CA ILE A 151 -10.37 28.84 -5.18
C ILE A 151 -10.52 30.28 -5.68
N PRO A 152 -10.58 31.28 -4.79
CA PRO A 152 -10.80 32.70 -5.17
C PRO A 152 -9.48 33.40 -5.56
N LEU A 153 -8.63 32.72 -6.32
CA LEU A 153 -7.35 33.24 -6.83
C LEU A 153 -7.32 33.16 -8.35
N GLY A 154 -6.58 34.02 -8.98
CA GLY A 154 -6.33 33.92 -10.43
C GLY A 154 -5.31 32.81 -10.74
N GLU A 155 -5.43 32.22 -11.94
CA GLU A 155 -4.52 31.18 -12.41
C GLU A 155 -3.05 31.62 -12.35
N ALA A 156 -2.76 32.87 -12.79
CA ALA A 156 -1.41 33.39 -12.77
C ALA A 156 -0.78 33.41 -11.37
N ALA A 157 -1.55 33.71 -10.32
CA ALA A 157 -1.08 33.75 -8.96
C ALA A 157 -0.76 32.32 -8.45
N ILE A 158 -1.58 31.33 -8.83
CA ILE A 158 -1.34 29.91 -8.46
C ILE A 158 -0.08 29.39 -9.18
N LEU A 159 0.06 29.64 -10.48
CA LEU A 159 1.23 29.21 -11.25
C LEU A 159 2.51 29.87 -10.72
N GLN A 160 2.46 31.15 -10.38
CA GLN A 160 3.58 31.85 -9.77
C GLN A 160 3.93 31.29 -8.40
N ALA A 161 2.96 30.91 -7.57
CA ALA A 161 3.21 30.26 -6.29
C ALA A 161 3.91 28.89 -6.47
N ILE A 162 3.54 28.12 -7.49
CA ILE A 162 4.21 26.87 -7.84
C ILE A 162 5.67 27.13 -8.25
N GLU A 163 5.93 28.18 -9.03
CA GLU A 163 7.28 28.60 -9.44
C GLU A 163 8.13 29.01 -8.25
N LEU A 164 7.58 29.81 -7.34
CA LEU A 164 8.26 30.26 -6.13
C LEU A 164 8.59 29.12 -5.18
N ASN A 165 7.75 28.08 -5.12
CA ASN A 165 8.02 26.88 -4.35
C ASN A 165 9.24 26.10 -4.87
N GLY A 166 9.57 26.19 -6.16
CA GLY A 166 10.78 25.68 -6.78
C GLY A 166 10.89 24.15 -6.88
N ALA A 167 9.95 23.38 -6.30
CA ALA A 167 9.97 21.93 -6.30
C ALA A 167 9.18 21.39 -7.50
N LYS A 168 9.86 20.67 -8.42
CA LYS A 168 9.19 20.00 -9.56
C LYS A 168 8.16 20.91 -10.25
N VAL A 169 8.59 22.12 -10.60
CA VAL A 169 7.70 23.21 -11.07
C VAL A 169 6.88 22.79 -12.28
N ALA A 170 7.53 22.24 -13.31
CA ALA A 170 6.86 21.87 -14.55
C ALA A 170 5.81 20.77 -14.34
N GLU A 171 6.16 19.75 -13.52
CA GLU A 171 5.26 18.65 -13.21
C GLU A 171 4.08 19.12 -12.36
N ASN A 172 4.29 20.00 -11.38
CA ASN A 172 3.22 20.56 -10.55
C ASN A 172 2.29 21.48 -11.34
N GLN A 173 2.81 22.31 -12.25
CA GLN A 173 2.01 23.11 -13.17
C GLN A 173 1.18 22.21 -14.09
N ARG A 174 1.80 21.16 -14.65
CA ARG A 174 1.09 20.16 -15.46
C ARG A 174 0.00 19.43 -14.69
N ALA A 175 0.29 19.01 -13.42
CA ALA A 175 -0.69 18.40 -12.54
C ALA A 175 -1.90 19.31 -12.29
N PHE A 176 -1.67 20.61 -12.05
CA PHE A 176 -2.72 21.59 -11.90
C PHE A 176 -3.61 21.67 -13.15
N GLN A 177 -3.02 21.70 -14.36
CA GLN A 177 -3.79 21.73 -15.61
C GLN A 177 -4.55 20.43 -15.86
N ILE A 178 -3.95 19.25 -15.52
CA ILE A 178 -4.64 17.96 -15.59
C ILE A 178 -5.85 17.94 -14.66
N GLY A 179 -5.72 18.47 -13.44
CA GLY A 179 -6.83 18.58 -12.50
C GLY A 179 -8.00 19.43 -13.04
N ARG A 180 -7.69 20.54 -13.68
CA ARG A 180 -8.70 21.36 -14.38
C ARG A 180 -9.41 20.60 -15.49
N TRP A 181 -8.63 19.88 -16.28
CA TRP A 181 -9.17 19.05 -17.37
C TRP A 181 -10.06 17.92 -16.84
N ALA A 182 -9.68 17.33 -15.72
CA ALA A 182 -10.37 16.17 -15.13
C ALA A 182 -11.83 16.44 -14.82
N VAL A 183 -12.14 17.57 -14.19
CA VAL A 183 -13.54 17.94 -13.83
C VAL A 183 -14.38 18.37 -15.03
N LEU A 184 -13.76 18.72 -16.16
CA LEU A 184 -14.45 19.01 -17.41
C LEU A 184 -14.67 17.76 -18.26
N ASN A 185 -14.00 16.65 -17.97
CA ASN A 185 -14.04 15.43 -18.75
C ASN A 185 -14.21 14.19 -17.85
N PRO A 186 -15.22 14.13 -16.98
CA PRO A 186 -15.40 13.05 -16.03
C PRO A 186 -15.50 11.68 -16.72
N ASP A 187 -16.14 11.59 -17.87
CA ASP A 187 -16.30 10.36 -18.64
C ASP A 187 -14.96 9.77 -19.13
N LYS A 188 -13.93 10.60 -19.28
CA LYS A 188 -12.60 10.18 -19.71
C LYS A 188 -11.70 9.78 -18.56
N LEU A 189 -12.11 10.00 -17.32
CA LEU A 189 -11.38 9.60 -16.12
C LEU A 189 -11.51 8.08 -15.85
N ALA A 190 -12.62 7.49 -16.26
CA ALA A 190 -12.79 6.04 -16.22
C ALA A 190 -11.73 5.40 -17.12
N ALA A 191 -10.55 5.12 -16.53
CA ALA A 191 -9.63 4.21 -17.19
C ALA A 191 -10.35 2.86 -17.26
N PRO A 192 -10.26 2.13 -18.38
CA PRO A 192 -10.54 0.71 -18.32
C PRO A 192 -9.64 0.18 -17.20
N GLU A 193 -10.25 -0.29 -16.12
CA GLU A 193 -9.51 -1.09 -15.14
C GLU A 193 -8.85 -2.18 -15.97
N ALA A 194 -7.51 -2.19 -15.97
CA ALA A 194 -6.82 -3.36 -16.49
C ALA A 194 -7.46 -4.53 -15.71
N PRO A 195 -8.13 -5.46 -16.38
CA PRO A 195 -8.84 -6.51 -15.68
C PRO A 195 -7.80 -7.13 -14.78
N THR A 196 -8.03 -7.10 -13.47
CA THR A 196 -7.28 -7.92 -12.53
C THR A 196 -7.62 -9.33 -12.97
N MET A 197 -6.80 -9.88 -13.89
CA MET A 197 -6.98 -11.23 -14.38
C MET A 197 -6.74 -12.14 -13.19
N LEU A 198 -7.79 -12.39 -12.44
CA LEU A 198 -7.78 -13.50 -11.49
C LEU A 198 -7.37 -14.73 -12.32
N PRO A 199 -6.37 -15.49 -11.86
CA PRO A 199 -5.94 -16.67 -12.60
C PRO A 199 -7.17 -17.52 -12.90
N ARG A 200 -7.38 -17.89 -14.16
CA ARG A 200 -8.51 -18.76 -14.56
C ARG A 200 -8.54 -20.04 -13.75
N ASP A 201 -7.36 -20.53 -13.35
CA ASP A 201 -7.20 -21.65 -12.44
C ASP A 201 -6.32 -21.22 -11.25
N PRO A 202 -6.93 -20.92 -10.09
CA PRO A 202 -6.21 -20.54 -8.89
C PRO A 202 -5.26 -21.63 -8.34
N VAL A 203 -5.56 -22.91 -8.60
CA VAL A 203 -4.70 -24.02 -8.17
C VAL A 203 -3.45 -24.10 -9.05
N ALA A 204 -3.63 -24.06 -10.38
CA ALA A 204 -2.53 -24.07 -11.33
C ALA A 204 -1.61 -22.86 -11.14
N TYR A 205 -2.16 -21.69 -10.87
CA TYR A 205 -1.38 -20.48 -10.57
C TYR A 205 -0.48 -20.68 -9.34
N ARG A 206 -1.03 -21.20 -8.22
CA ARG A 206 -0.24 -21.46 -7.00
C ARG A 206 0.81 -22.53 -7.23
N ALA A 207 0.47 -23.57 -7.98
CA ALA A 207 1.40 -24.63 -8.35
C ALA A 207 2.60 -24.10 -9.15
N ALA A 208 2.36 -23.21 -10.12
CA ALA A 208 3.42 -22.56 -10.88
C ALA A 208 4.33 -21.70 -9.97
N ARG A 209 3.75 -20.93 -9.05
CA ARG A 209 4.52 -20.13 -8.07
C ARG A 209 5.40 -20.97 -7.14
N LEU A 210 5.00 -22.21 -6.82
CA LEU A 210 5.82 -23.12 -6.02
C LEU A 210 7.05 -23.65 -6.80
N VAL A 211 6.98 -23.68 -8.13
CA VAL A 211 8.17 -23.95 -8.97
C VAL A 211 9.18 -22.80 -8.83
N ASP A 212 8.71 -21.56 -8.92
CA ASP A 212 9.57 -20.39 -8.72
C ASP A 212 10.18 -20.37 -7.31
N TYR A 213 9.39 -20.75 -6.31
CA TYR A 213 9.78 -20.78 -4.90
C TYR A 213 10.84 -21.85 -4.60
N GLN A 214 10.67 -23.09 -5.04
CA GLN A 214 11.62 -24.19 -4.75
C GLN A 214 11.86 -25.14 -5.90
N GLY A 215 10.83 -25.46 -6.70
CA GLY A 215 10.97 -26.37 -7.85
C GLY A 215 9.81 -27.34 -8.02
N GLU A 216 9.92 -28.21 -9.04
CA GLU A 216 8.85 -29.14 -9.45
C GLU A 216 8.48 -30.17 -8.36
N GLY A 217 9.41 -30.54 -7.48
CA GLY A 217 9.11 -31.45 -6.37
C GLY A 217 8.10 -30.89 -5.40
N LEU A 218 8.20 -29.58 -5.05
CA LEU A 218 7.26 -28.92 -4.16
C LEU A 218 5.89 -28.73 -4.84
N LYS A 219 5.87 -28.40 -6.12
CA LYS A 219 4.64 -28.34 -6.93
C LYS A 219 3.91 -29.68 -6.92
N ARG A 220 4.62 -30.80 -7.17
CA ARG A 220 4.01 -32.14 -7.12
C ARG A 220 3.42 -32.43 -5.75
N ARG A 221 4.18 -32.24 -4.68
CA ARG A 221 3.70 -32.39 -3.29
C ARG A 221 2.40 -31.59 -3.02
N PHE A 222 2.34 -30.36 -3.52
CA PHE A 222 1.16 -29.50 -3.41
C PHE A 222 -0.03 -30.09 -4.17
N LEU A 223 0.16 -30.45 -5.45
CA LEU A 223 -0.92 -30.96 -6.29
C LEU A 223 -1.44 -32.32 -5.80
N ASP A 224 -0.56 -33.20 -5.29
CA ASP A 224 -0.93 -34.52 -4.76
C ASP A 224 -1.89 -34.42 -3.56
N LEU A 225 -1.69 -33.45 -2.67
CA LEU A 225 -2.61 -33.23 -1.56
C LEU A 225 -3.90 -32.56 -2.01
N VAL A 226 -3.82 -31.53 -2.85
CA VAL A 226 -4.99 -30.78 -3.35
C VAL A 226 -5.90 -31.66 -4.19
N ALA A 227 -5.36 -32.63 -4.94
CA ALA A 227 -6.14 -33.57 -5.73
C ALA A 227 -7.01 -34.51 -4.89
N GLN A 228 -6.65 -34.75 -3.62
CA GLN A 228 -7.45 -35.58 -2.71
C GLN A 228 -8.70 -34.86 -2.21
N ALA A 229 -8.78 -33.53 -2.37
CA ALA A 229 -9.90 -32.76 -1.92
C ALA A 229 -11.10 -32.83 -2.89
N PRO A 230 -12.34 -32.97 -2.40
CA PRO A 230 -13.55 -32.76 -3.17
C PRO A 230 -13.52 -31.40 -3.89
N ALA A 231 -14.24 -31.27 -5.01
CA ALA A 231 -14.23 -30.06 -5.84
C ALA A 231 -14.51 -28.79 -5.03
N GLU A 232 -15.47 -28.88 -4.10
CA GLU A 232 -15.94 -27.77 -3.26
C GLU A 232 -14.93 -27.31 -2.20
N LEU A 233 -13.96 -28.17 -1.84
CA LEU A 233 -12.90 -27.88 -0.86
C LEU A 233 -11.55 -27.59 -1.51
N ARG A 234 -11.40 -27.92 -2.78
CA ARG A 234 -10.10 -27.89 -3.46
C ARG A 234 -9.43 -26.51 -3.40
N GLU A 235 -10.20 -25.45 -3.58
CA GLU A 235 -9.65 -24.10 -3.51
C GLU A 235 -9.22 -23.70 -2.09
N SER A 236 -10.00 -24.04 -1.06
CA SER A 236 -9.69 -23.76 0.34
C SER A 236 -8.45 -24.51 0.80
N VAL A 237 -8.36 -25.81 0.48
CA VAL A 237 -7.17 -26.62 0.74
C VAL A 237 -5.94 -26.03 0.02
N ALA A 238 -6.09 -25.66 -1.25
CA ALA A 238 -5.00 -25.07 -2.02
C ALA A 238 -4.53 -23.74 -1.42
N LYS A 239 -5.45 -22.87 -0.96
CA LYS A 239 -5.09 -21.58 -0.32
C LYS A 239 -4.31 -21.79 0.97
N GLY A 240 -4.84 -22.60 1.88
CA GLY A 240 -4.21 -22.84 3.18
C GLY A 240 -2.86 -23.53 3.04
N TYR A 241 -2.79 -24.56 2.19
CA TYR A 241 -1.56 -25.32 1.97
C TYR A 241 -0.47 -24.49 1.29
N TYR A 242 -0.81 -23.72 0.24
CA TYR A 242 0.12 -22.80 -0.40
C TYR A 242 0.69 -21.77 0.58
N LYS A 243 -0.14 -21.22 1.48
CA LYS A 243 0.26 -20.27 2.51
C LYS A 243 1.33 -20.85 3.44
N LEU A 244 1.23 -22.13 3.77
CA LEU A 244 2.21 -22.82 4.61
C LEU A 244 3.47 -23.18 3.83
N LEU A 245 3.34 -23.70 2.60
CA LEU A 245 4.47 -24.11 1.77
C LEU A 245 5.36 -22.93 1.37
N ALA A 246 4.76 -21.79 1.01
CA ALA A 246 5.46 -20.59 0.54
C ALA A 246 5.78 -19.62 1.68
N TYR A 247 6.31 -20.11 2.79
CA TYR A 247 6.73 -19.23 3.89
C TYR A 247 7.94 -18.38 3.49
N LYS A 248 8.00 -17.17 4.03
CA LYS A 248 9.04 -16.19 3.69
C LYS A 248 10.31 -16.49 4.49
N ASP A 249 11.27 -17.16 3.85
CA ASP A 249 12.61 -17.41 4.36
C ASP A 249 13.66 -16.51 3.68
N GLU A 250 14.93 -16.75 4.01
CA GLU A 250 16.06 -15.97 3.53
C GLU A 250 16.24 -16.14 2.01
N TYR A 251 15.99 -17.32 1.46
CA TYR A 251 16.05 -17.58 0.01
C TYR A 251 14.94 -16.84 -0.74
N GLU A 252 13.73 -16.86 -0.21
CA GLU A 252 12.59 -16.16 -0.81
C GLU A 252 12.73 -14.64 -0.68
N VAL A 253 13.25 -14.15 0.46
CA VAL A 253 13.58 -12.72 0.61
C VAL A 253 14.58 -12.28 -0.45
N ALA A 254 15.61 -13.07 -0.70
CA ALA A 254 16.60 -12.78 -1.71
C ALA A 254 15.98 -12.73 -3.12
N ARG A 255 15.14 -13.71 -3.47
CA ARG A 255 14.45 -13.76 -4.77
C ARG A 255 13.54 -12.53 -4.97
N LEU A 256 12.75 -12.18 -3.96
CA LEU A 256 11.85 -11.03 -4.03
C LEU A 256 12.60 -9.69 -4.17
N HIS A 257 13.79 -9.57 -3.57
CA HIS A 257 14.62 -8.39 -3.77
C HIS A 257 15.17 -8.29 -5.20
N LEU A 258 15.50 -9.40 -5.83
CA LEU A 258 15.92 -9.42 -7.24
C LEU A 258 14.77 -9.02 -8.16
N ASP A 259 13.59 -9.61 -8.00
CA ASP A 259 12.40 -9.26 -8.77
C ASP A 259 12.04 -7.76 -8.63
N THR A 260 12.30 -7.18 -7.46
CA THR A 260 12.05 -5.75 -7.23
C THR A 260 13.12 -4.88 -7.83
N ALA A 261 14.38 -5.31 -7.83
CA ALA A 261 15.49 -4.56 -8.42
C ALA A 261 15.27 -4.31 -9.91
N ASP A 262 14.77 -5.31 -10.66
CA ASP A 262 14.45 -5.18 -12.07
C ASP A 262 13.34 -4.14 -12.31
N ARG A 263 12.32 -4.12 -11.47
CA ARG A 263 11.25 -3.10 -11.53
C ARG A 263 11.75 -1.69 -11.20
N VAL A 264 12.64 -1.58 -10.21
CA VAL A 264 13.28 -0.30 -9.87
C VAL A 264 14.10 0.21 -11.05
N ALA A 265 14.89 -0.67 -11.71
CA ALA A 265 15.68 -0.29 -12.87
C ALA A 265 14.82 0.20 -14.06
N GLN A 266 13.58 -0.32 -14.19
CA GLN A 266 12.63 0.13 -15.23
C GLN A 266 11.88 1.41 -14.85
N ALA A 267 11.72 1.69 -13.55
CA ALA A 267 10.93 2.82 -13.06
C ALA A 267 11.72 4.12 -12.89
N PHE A 268 13.05 4.04 -12.88
CA PHE A 268 13.93 5.19 -12.63
C PHE A 268 14.98 5.31 -13.75
N GLU A 269 15.19 6.54 -14.23
CA GLU A 269 16.24 6.88 -15.20
C GLU A 269 17.52 7.34 -14.47
N GLY A 270 18.69 7.08 -15.07
CA GLY A 270 19.99 7.50 -14.58
C GLY A 270 20.67 6.49 -13.63
N ASP A 271 21.70 6.95 -12.92
CA ASP A 271 22.48 6.14 -11.99
C ASP A 271 21.69 5.87 -10.70
N VAL A 272 20.98 4.74 -10.65
CA VAL A 272 20.20 4.33 -9.47
C VAL A 272 21.08 3.56 -8.49
N ARG A 273 21.22 4.08 -7.28
CA ARG A 273 21.89 3.39 -6.18
C ARG A 273 20.86 2.80 -5.21
N VAL A 274 20.80 1.48 -5.15
CA VAL A 274 19.91 0.76 -4.24
C VAL A 274 20.61 0.48 -2.92
N THR A 275 19.97 0.84 -1.81
CA THR A 275 20.40 0.55 -0.45
C THR A 275 19.38 -0.37 0.22
N TYR A 276 19.85 -1.42 0.89
CA TYR A 276 19.02 -2.44 1.51
C TYR A 276 19.03 -2.29 3.03
N HIS A 277 17.87 -2.15 3.65
CA HIS A 277 17.72 -2.12 5.10
C HIS A 277 17.27 -3.49 5.61
N LEU A 278 18.21 -4.28 6.09
CA LEU A 278 18.00 -5.68 6.45
C LEU A 278 18.34 -5.93 7.92
N ALA A 279 17.75 -6.98 8.48
CA ALA A 279 18.09 -7.53 9.78
C ALA A 279 18.44 -9.02 9.64
N PRO A 280 19.63 -9.36 9.07
CA PRO A 280 20.01 -10.75 8.89
C PRO A 280 20.10 -11.47 10.23
N PRO A 281 19.59 -12.71 10.34
CA PRO A 281 19.70 -13.50 11.55
C PRO A 281 21.17 -13.66 11.99
N GLY A 282 21.44 -13.44 13.28
CA GLY A 282 22.79 -13.57 13.87
C GLY A 282 23.76 -12.43 13.59
N LEU A 283 23.46 -11.50 12.67
CA LEU A 283 24.33 -10.36 12.34
C LEU A 283 23.87 -9.02 12.93
N THR A 284 22.65 -8.97 13.45
CA THR A 284 22.07 -7.75 14.03
C THR A 284 21.59 -7.99 15.44
N GLY A 285 21.86 -7.02 16.33
CA GLY A 285 21.32 -7.00 17.70
C GLY A 285 19.81 -6.75 17.70
N ARG A 286 19.21 -6.78 18.90
CA ARG A 286 17.82 -6.39 19.11
C ARG A 286 17.76 -4.95 19.65
N ASP A 287 16.66 -4.26 19.38
CA ASP A 287 16.36 -2.97 19.99
C ASP A 287 15.77 -3.15 21.41
N SER A 288 15.43 -2.03 22.07
CA SER A 288 14.80 -2.03 23.40
C SER A 288 13.48 -2.80 23.47
N ASP A 289 12.78 -2.94 22.34
CA ASP A 289 11.51 -3.64 22.21
C ASP A 289 11.68 -5.11 21.81
N GLY A 290 12.93 -5.61 21.79
CA GLY A 290 13.28 -6.98 21.41
C GLY A 290 13.21 -7.26 19.90
N ARG A 291 13.00 -6.23 19.06
CA ARG A 291 12.92 -6.37 17.61
C ARG A 291 14.31 -6.39 16.98
N PRO A 292 14.54 -7.16 15.89
CA PRO A 292 15.83 -7.17 15.19
C PRO A 292 16.16 -5.78 14.63
N LYS A 293 17.32 -5.25 14.98
CA LYS A 293 17.78 -3.94 14.52
C LYS A 293 18.19 -4.01 13.05
N LYS A 294 17.55 -3.23 12.20
CA LYS A 294 17.91 -3.15 10.78
C LYS A 294 19.24 -2.43 10.59
N ARG A 295 20.06 -2.95 9.68
CA ARG A 295 21.29 -2.32 9.20
C ARG A 295 21.19 -2.01 7.71
N GLU A 296 21.95 -1.00 7.31
CA GLU A 296 22.05 -0.59 5.92
C GLU A 296 23.15 -1.38 5.20
N PHE A 297 22.82 -1.88 4.01
CA PHE A 297 23.73 -2.61 3.14
C PHE A 297 23.74 -1.97 1.75
N GLY A 298 24.93 -1.83 1.17
CA GLY A 298 25.11 -1.22 -0.14
C GLY A 298 24.72 -2.13 -1.32
N PRO A 299 25.00 -1.68 -2.56
CA PRO A 299 24.60 -2.38 -3.79
C PRO A 299 25.19 -3.79 -3.93
N TRP A 300 26.31 -4.09 -3.26
CA TRP A 300 26.94 -5.41 -3.28
C TRP A 300 26.01 -6.53 -2.79
N MET A 301 25.02 -6.19 -1.94
CA MET A 301 24.02 -7.13 -1.44
C MET A 301 23.19 -7.77 -2.57
N GLY A 302 23.02 -7.08 -3.69
CA GLY A 302 22.37 -7.66 -4.87
C GLY A 302 23.08 -8.92 -5.41
N ARG A 303 24.43 -8.97 -5.33
CA ARG A 303 25.19 -10.18 -5.70
C ARG A 303 24.98 -11.30 -4.68
N ALA A 304 24.97 -10.97 -3.39
CA ALA A 304 24.68 -11.94 -2.34
C ALA A 304 23.26 -12.52 -2.51
N PHE A 305 22.28 -11.70 -2.86
CA PHE A 305 20.92 -12.18 -3.14
C PHE A 305 20.85 -13.12 -4.35
N LYS A 306 21.66 -12.89 -5.43
CA LYS A 306 21.72 -13.82 -6.58
C LYS A 306 22.20 -15.20 -6.16
N VAL A 307 23.25 -15.26 -5.35
CA VAL A 307 23.76 -16.54 -4.82
C VAL A 307 22.71 -17.20 -3.94
N LEU A 308 22.15 -16.44 -3.00
CA LEU A 308 21.19 -16.97 -2.03
C LEU A 308 19.90 -17.46 -2.70
N ALA A 309 19.35 -16.73 -3.66
CA ALA A 309 18.18 -17.15 -4.43
C ALA A 309 18.46 -18.43 -5.24
N GLY A 310 19.68 -18.59 -5.77
CA GLY A 310 20.13 -19.81 -6.46
C GLY A 310 20.17 -21.03 -5.56
N MET A 311 20.35 -20.84 -4.25
CA MET A 311 20.38 -21.91 -3.23
C MET A 311 18.99 -22.36 -2.77
N LYS A 312 17.90 -21.90 -3.36
CA LYS A 312 16.50 -22.24 -2.98
C LYS A 312 16.22 -23.75 -2.91
N GLY A 313 16.91 -24.55 -3.69
CA GLY A 313 16.78 -26.02 -3.71
C GLY A 313 17.33 -26.71 -2.45
N LEU A 314 18.10 -26.00 -1.60
CA LEU A 314 18.62 -26.56 -0.35
C LEU A 314 17.58 -26.62 0.76
N ARG A 315 16.43 -25.94 0.61
CA ARG A 315 15.35 -25.95 1.61
C ARG A 315 14.98 -27.36 2.04
N GLY A 316 15.02 -27.59 3.33
CA GLY A 316 14.64 -28.88 3.93
C GLY A 316 15.67 -30.00 3.74
N THR A 317 16.82 -29.74 3.11
CA THR A 317 17.96 -30.68 3.04
C THR A 317 18.87 -30.51 4.25
N PRO A 318 19.81 -31.45 4.51
CA PRO A 318 20.84 -31.29 5.55
C PRO A 318 21.74 -30.05 5.33
N PHE A 319 21.81 -29.51 4.12
CA PHE A 319 22.60 -28.33 3.76
C PHE A 319 21.83 -27.00 3.90
N ASP A 320 20.59 -27.05 4.35
CA ASP A 320 19.77 -25.86 4.61
C ASP A 320 20.21 -25.21 5.93
N VAL A 321 21.19 -24.32 5.85
CA VAL A 321 21.76 -23.62 7.03
C VAL A 321 20.72 -22.81 7.80
N PHE A 322 19.71 -22.27 7.15
CA PHE A 322 18.61 -21.55 7.78
C PHE A 322 17.56 -22.48 8.37
N GLY A 323 17.44 -23.67 7.82
CA GLY A 323 16.48 -24.69 8.22
C GLY A 323 16.61 -25.15 9.68
N TYR A 324 17.76 -24.94 10.30
CA TYR A 324 18.01 -25.29 11.70
C TYR A 324 17.47 -24.25 12.69
N MET A 325 17.08 -23.07 12.22
CA MET A 325 16.50 -22.03 13.07
C MET A 325 15.15 -22.47 13.66
N PRO A 326 14.84 -22.09 14.92
CA PRO A 326 13.58 -22.46 15.58
C PRO A 326 12.35 -22.08 14.77
N GLU A 327 12.36 -20.90 14.14
CA GLU A 327 11.27 -20.42 13.29
C GLU A 327 11.04 -21.35 12.09
N ARG A 328 12.11 -21.77 11.42
CA ARG A 328 12.03 -22.64 10.23
C ARG A 328 11.59 -24.07 10.60
N ARG A 329 11.98 -24.54 11.76
CA ARG A 329 11.47 -25.82 12.29
C ARG A 329 9.97 -25.76 12.55
N ARG A 330 9.47 -24.67 13.15
CA ARG A 330 8.04 -24.44 13.38
C ARG A 330 7.26 -24.36 12.06
N GLU A 331 7.76 -23.64 11.05
CA GLU A 331 7.13 -23.56 9.72
C GLU A 331 6.96 -24.97 9.12
N ARG A 332 8.00 -25.79 9.16
CA ARG A 332 7.93 -27.16 8.66
C ARG A 332 7.01 -28.06 9.49
N ALA A 333 6.96 -27.86 10.80
CA ALA A 333 6.02 -28.58 11.65
C ALA A 333 4.56 -28.24 11.32
N MET A 334 4.25 -26.97 11.06
CA MET A 334 2.92 -26.56 10.62
C MET A 334 2.53 -27.16 9.27
N ILE A 335 3.47 -27.30 8.33
CA ILE A 335 3.22 -27.96 7.04
C ILE A 335 2.88 -29.45 7.29
N ALA A 336 3.71 -30.17 8.05
CA ALA A 336 3.49 -31.59 8.33
C ALA A 336 2.16 -31.81 9.07
N GLN A 337 1.84 -30.93 9.99
CA GLN A 337 0.59 -30.95 10.74
C GLN A 337 -0.62 -30.77 9.81
N PHE A 338 -0.59 -29.77 8.94
CA PHE A 338 -1.67 -29.52 7.96
C PHE A 338 -1.87 -30.73 7.03
N GLU A 339 -0.78 -31.29 6.53
CA GLU A 339 -0.87 -32.50 5.68
C GLU A 339 -1.49 -33.67 6.42
N GLY A 340 -1.13 -33.87 7.69
CA GLY A 340 -1.75 -34.89 8.55
C GLY A 340 -3.24 -34.67 8.72
N ASP A 341 -3.63 -33.44 9.06
CA ASP A 341 -5.03 -33.06 9.22
C ASP A 341 -5.84 -33.30 7.94
N MET A 342 -5.34 -32.81 6.80
CA MET A 342 -6.05 -32.97 5.53
C MET A 342 -6.18 -34.44 5.11
N ARG A 343 -5.13 -35.27 5.26
CA ARG A 343 -5.20 -36.70 4.98
C ARG A 343 -6.21 -37.44 5.87
N GLU A 344 -6.41 -36.97 7.11
CA GLU A 344 -7.40 -37.56 8.02
C GLU A 344 -8.83 -37.14 7.67
N VAL A 345 -9.08 -35.84 7.41
CA VAL A 345 -10.46 -35.32 7.29
C VAL A 345 -11.01 -35.39 5.88
N LEU A 346 -10.18 -35.25 4.82
CA LEU A 346 -10.70 -35.25 3.44
C LEU A 346 -11.43 -36.50 3.04
N PRO A 347 -10.99 -37.74 3.42
CA PRO A 347 -11.73 -38.96 3.12
C PRO A 347 -13.08 -39.05 3.84
N ARG A 348 -13.30 -38.25 4.89
CA ARG A 348 -14.53 -38.23 5.69
C ARG A 348 -15.44 -37.06 5.31
N ALA A 349 -15.15 -36.35 4.20
CA ALA A 349 -15.95 -35.21 3.75
C ALA A 349 -17.36 -35.65 3.34
N THR A 350 -18.35 -35.07 4.00
CA THR A 350 -19.78 -35.23 3.73
C THR A 350 -20.41 -33.84 3.66
N PRO A 351 -21.61 -33.68 3.11
CA PRO A 351 -22.28 -32.37 3.13
C PRO A 351 -22.39 -31.75 4.53
N ALA A 352 -22.53 -32.57 5.57
CA ALA A 352 -22.61 -32.08 6.95
C ALA A 352 -21.27 -31.63 7.55
N THR A 353 -20.14 -32.16 7.07
CA THR A 353 -18.79 -31.84 7.57
C THR A 353 -18.04 -30.86 6.68
N MET A 354 -18.59 -30.52 5.51
CA MET A 354 -17.92 -29.72 4.47
C MET A 354 -17.44 -28.36 5.00
N ASP A 355 -18.28 -27.67 5.76
CA ASP A 355 -17.94 -26.33 6.28
C ASP A 355 -16.86 -26.37 7.35
N LEU A 356 -16.88 -27.41 8.23
CA LEU A 356 -15.85 -27.61 9.23
C LEU A 356 -14.48 -27.92 8.59
N ILE A 357 -14.48 -28.76 7.55
CA ILE A 357 -13.25 -29.08 6.81
C ILE A 357 -12.74 -27.85 6.08
N ARG A 358 -13.63 -27.03 5.51
CA ARG A 358 -13.27 -25.75 4.88
C ARG A 358 -12.61 -24.82 5.89
N GLU A 359 -13.20 -24.64 7.06
CA GLU A 359 -12.65 -23.82 8.13
C GLU A 359 -11.26 -24.32 8.55
N LEU A 360 -11.09 -25.62 8.75
CA LEU A 360 -9.80 -26.22 9.06
C LEU A 360 -8.76 -25.99 7.95
N ALA A 361 -9.15 -26.14 6.69
CA ALA A 361 -8.28 -25.93 5.54
C ALA A 361 -7.84 -24.45 5.38
N GLU A 362 -8.70 -23.50 5.78
CA GLU A 362 -8.41 -22.07 5.72
C GLU A 362 -7.75 -21.51 6.98
N LEU A 363 -7.70 -22.26 8.09
CA LEU A 363 -7.10 -21.85 9.35
C LEU A 363 -5.65 -21.30 9.21
N PRO A 364 -4.77 -21.85 8.34
CA PRO A 364 -3.47 -21.25 8.08
C PRO A 364 -3.49 -19.79 7.63
N LEU A 365 -4.59 -19.35 7.02
CA LEU A 365 -4.72 -17.96 6.54
C LEU A 365 -4.84 -16.96 7.70
N ASP A 366 -5.26 -17.40 8.87
CA ASP A 366 -5.38 -16.59 10.09
C ASP A 366 -4.04 -16.48 10.82
N VAL A 367 -3.12 -17.44 10.61
CA VAL A 367 -1.78 -17.40 11.19
C VAL A 367 -0.90 -16.42 10.44
N ARG A 368 -0.86 -15.16 10.91
CA ARG A 368 -0.17 -14.04 10.26
C ARG A 368 0.95 -13.46 11.10
N GLY A 369 1.77 -12.65 10.45
CA GLY A 369 2.90 -11.97 11.08
C GLY A 369 4.22 -12.69 10.87
N TYR A 370 5.24 -12.22 11.58
CA TYR A 370 6.59 -12.76 11.57
C TYR A 370 7.08 -12.88 13.02
N GLY A 371 7.93 -13.87 13.30
CA GLY A 371 8.48 -14.08 14.63
C GLY A 371 7.39 -14.20 15.69
N PHE A 372 7.53 -13.49 16.79
CA PHE A 372 6.63 -13.52 17.95
C PHE A 372 5.14 -13.28 17.61
N ILE A 373 4.83 -12.37 16.67
CA ILE A 373 3.43 -12.11 16.26
C ILE A 373 2.81 -13.34 15.60
N LYS A 374 3.59 -14.07 14.79
CA LYS A 374 3.13 -15.29 14.15
C LYS A 374 2.93 -16.41 15.17
N ASP A 375 3.79 -16.48 16.17
CA ASP A 375 3.69 -17.47 17.25
C ASP A 375 2.39 -17.26 18.04
N GLN A 376 2.06 -16.02 18.43
CA GLN A 376 0.80 -15.70 19.09
C GLN A 376 -0.42 -16.04 18.22
N ALA A 377 -0.36 -15.74 16.91
CA ALA A 377 -1.46 -16.08 15.99
C ALA A 377 -1.64 -17.60 15.86
N ALA A 378 -0.55 -18.37 15.85
CA ALA A 378 -0.60 -19.83 15.81
C ALA A 378 -1.17 -20.41 17.11
N GLU A 379 -0.79 -19.88 18.28
CA GLU A 379 -1.35 -20.26 19.57
C GLU A 379 -2.85 -19.94 19.66
N ALA A 380 -3.29 -18.81 19.17
CA ALA A 380 -4.71 -18.43 19.10
C ALA A 380 -5.53 -19.33 18.16
N ALA A 381 -4.92 -19.86 17.10
CA ALA A 381 -5.57 -20.79 16.16
C ALA A 381 -5.65 -22.23 16.69
N ALA A 382 -4.81 -22.62 17.63
CA ALA A 382 -4.73 -24.00 18.14
C ALA A 382 -6.04 -24.53 18.75
N PRO A 383 -6.83 -23.77 19.55
CA PRO A 383 -8.12 -24.23 20.09
C PRO A 383 -9.15 -24.50 18.97
N ARG A 384 -9.21 -23.69 17.95
CA ARG A 384 -10.12 -23.85 16.80
C ARG A 384 -9.80 -25.11 16.00
N ARG A 385 -8.51 -25.48 15.92
CA ARG A 385 -8.07 -26.73 15.31
C ARG A 385 -8.45 -27.95 16.14
N ALA A 386 -8.43 -27.84 17.47
CA ALA A 386 -8.74 -28.91 18.41
C ALA A 386 -10.24 -29.09 18.70
N ALA A 387 -11.11 -28.22 18.16
CA ALA A 387 -12.55 -28.37 18.28
C ALA A 387 -13.01 -29.73 17.75
N PRO A 388 -14.02 -30.37 18.35
CA PRO A 388 -14.41 -31.74 18.00
C PRO A 388 -14.74 -31.86 16.51
N ARG A 389 -14.09 -32.82 15.86
CA ARG A 389 -14.15 -33.14 14.44
C ARG A 389 -15.33 -34.07 14.12
#